data_4a6b9bdd6f1a28f37f928d80266bd153
#
_entry.id   4a6b9bdd6f1a28f37f928d80266bd153
#
_cell.length_a   1.000
_cell.length_b   1.000
_cell.length_c   1.000
_cell.angle_alpha   90.00
_cell.angle_beta   90.00
_cell.angle_gamma   90.00
#
_symmetry.space_group_name_H-M   'P 1'
#
loop_
_entity.id
_entity.type
_entity.pdbx_description
1 polymer ?
#
loop_
_entity_poly.entity_id
_entity_poly.type
_entity_poly.pdbx_seq_one_letter_code
_entity_poly.pdbx_strand_id
1 'polypeptide(L)'
;MSDQPAADAALSGLRLNLRILSVVMFNFASYLTIGLPLAVLPGYVHDVMGYSAFWAGLVISLQYFSTLLSRPHAGRYADLWGPKKVVVAGLAGTLICGLCYALAAFSSAVPLLSLLLLCLGRLVLGVGQSFAGTGASLWGVGVVGSAHIGRVISWNGICTYGAMAIGAPLGVVIYQRGGLLLLAAAICLISLTAMLLALPRPQVKSSKGKPLPFRAVLGRVWGYGVLLAMGSVGFGVIATFITLFYQARGWDGAAFALTLFSVAFVGTRLLFPNAITRFGGLKVALVCFAVEAAGLFLVWGAEAAWLVRVGALLTGAGFSLVFPAIGVVAVSRVPPQNQGSALATYTTFMDLALGLTGPLAGLIIAHYGVPVIYLLSGMLVCVAMVGALWLGRRAVGEK
;
A
#
# COMPACT_ATOMS: atom_id res chain seq x y z
N MET A 1 31.49 -21.77 -27.38
CA MET A 1 31.89 -20.42 -26.88
C MET A 1 30.71 -19.40 -26.87
N SER A 2 29.49 -19.79 -26.47
CA SER A 2 28.28 -18.96 -26.56
C SER A 2 27.55 -18.70 -25.23
N ASP A 3 28.04 -19.22 -24.10
CA ASP A 3 27.31 -19.06 -22.82
C ASP A 3 27.82 -17.92 -21.89
N GLN A 4 28.98 -17.33 -22.24
CA GLN A 4 29.57 -16.28 -21.42
C GLN A 4 28.80 -14.95 -21.43
N PRO A 5 28.25 -14.43 -22.56
CA PRO A 5 27.48 -13.19 -22.56
C PRO A 5 26.16 -13.29 -21.81
N ALA A 6 25.50 -14.45 -21.78
CA ALA A 6 24.25 -14.66 -21.06
C ALA A 6 24.48 -14.74 -19.55
N ALA A 7 25.57 -15.35 -19.10
CA ALA A 7 25.96 -15.43 -17.69
C ALA A 7 26.36 -14.03 -17.14
N ASP A 8 27.11 -13.24 -17.93
CA ASP A 8 27.47 -11.87 -17.56
C ASP A 8 26.27 -10.93 -17.53
N ALA A 9 25.29 -11.09 -18.42
CA ALA A 9 24.04 -10.36 -18.40
C ALA A 9 23.15 -10.75 -17.19
N ALA A 10 23.12 -12.02 -16.80
CA ALA A 10 22.41 -12.50 -15.62
C ALA A 10 23.10 -12.05 -14.33
N LEU A 11 24.42 -12.06 -14.26
CA LEU A 11 25.22 -11.51 -13.15
C LEU A 11 25.05 -10.01 -13.03
N SER A 12 24.97 -9.28 -14.14
CA SER A 12 24.66 -7.84 -14.13
C SER A 12 23.24 -7.58 -13.64
N GLY A 13 22.26 -8.42 -14.01
CA GLY A 13 20.88 -8.36 -13.53
C GLY A 13 20.74 -8.62 -12.03
N LEU A 14 21.45 -9.60 -11.49
CA LEU A 14 21.49 -9.89 -10.05
C LEU A 14 22.14 -8.75 -9.26
N ARG A 15 23.26 -8.22 -9.70
CA ARG A 15 23.92 -7.08 -9.08
C ARG A 15 23.04 -5.84 -9.07
N LEU A 16 22.29 -5.60 -10.15
CA LEU A 16 21.33 -4.52 -10.28
C LEU A 16 20.20 -4.67 -9.25
N ASN A 17 19.62 -5.87 -9.14
CA ASN A 17 18.56 -6.14 -8.16
C ASN A 17 19.05 -5.98 -6.72
N LEU A 18 20.25 -6.44 -6.40
CA LEU A 18 20.84 -6.26 -5.06
C LEU A 18 21.08 -4.78 -4.72
N ARG A 19 21.51 -3.96 -5.69
CA ARG A 19 21.65 -2.52 -5.52
C ARG A 19 20.27 -1.86 -5.27
N ILE A 20 19.24 -2.23 -5.99
CA ILE A 20 17.87 -1.73 -5.77
C ILE A 20 17.41 -2.14 -4.36
N LEU A 21 17.49 -3.43 -4.03
CA LEU A 21 17.08 -3.96 -2.74
C LEU A 21 17.80 -3.31 -1.56
N SER A 22 19.10 -3.00 -1.71
CA SER A 22 19.87 -2.36 -0.64
C SER A 22 19.31 -0.99 -0.17
N VAL A 23 18.43 -0.39 -0.97
CA VAL A 23 17.79 0.89 -0.68
C VAL A 23 16.28 0.72 -0.45
N VAL A 24 15.63 -0.08 -1.28
CA VAL A 24 14.17 -0.31 -1.20
C VAL A 24 13.80 -1.10 0.07
N MET A 25 14.75 -1.81 0.69
CA MET A 25 14.53 -2.45 2.00
C MET A 25 14.14 -1.46 3.12
N PHE A 26 14.48 -0.18 3.01
CA PHE A 26 14.00 0.82 3.96
C PHE A 26 12.50 1.08 3.82
N ASN A 27 11.97 0.97 2.61
CA ASN A 27 10.53 0.96 2.39
C ASN A 27 9.88 -0.31 2.96
N PHE A 28 10.53 -1.48 2.82
CA PHE A 28 10.08 -2.72 3.47
C PHE A 28 9.96 -2.53 4.99
N ALA A 29 10.98 -1.97 5.64
CA ALA A 29 10.95 -1.70 7.08
C ALA A 29 9.81 -0.75 7.45
N SER A 30 9.59 0.33 6.69
CA SER A 30 8.47 1.25 6.89
C SER A 30 7.11 0.54 6.76
N TYR A 31 6.91 -0.31 5.75
CA TYR A 31 5.66 -1.04 5.58
C TYR A 31 5.48 -2.19 6.57
N LEU A 32 6.56 -2.74 7.10
CA LEU A 32 6.48 -3.71 8.19
C LEU A 32 5.88 -3.07 9.44
N THR A 33 6.25 -1.81 9.76
CA THR A 33 5.66 -1.07 10.88
C THR A 33 4.18 -0.71 10.65
N ILE A 34 3.73 -0.69 9.40
CA ILE A 34 2.31 -0.56 9.05
C ILE A 34 1.58 -1.91 9.16
N GLY A 35 2.21 -2.97 8.68
CA GLY A 35 1.63 -4.32 8.67
C GLY A 35 1.41 -4.89 10.07
N LEU A 36 2.34 -4.65 11.00
CA LEU A 36 2.26 -5.15 12.37
C LEU A 36 0.93 -4.79 13.08
N PRO A 37 0.48 -3.52 13.12
CA PRO A 37 -0.78 -3.16 13.76
C PRO A 37 -2.02 -3.40 12.90
N LEU A 38 -1.88 -3.73 11.62
CA LEU A 38 -2.99 -3.75 10.67
C LEU A 38 -4.10 -4.74 11.04
N ALA A 39 -3.73 -5.95 11.48
CA ALA A 39 -4.66 -6.97 11.92
C ALA A 39 -5.10 -6.82 13.39
N VAL A 40 -4.45 -5.93 14.15
CA VAL A 40 -4.66 -5.77 15.60
C VAL A 40 -5.49 -4.53 15.92
N LEU A 41 -5.12 -3.37 15.35
CA LEU A 41 -5.70 -2.08 15.75
C LEU A 41 -7.22 -1.98 15.57
N PRO A 42 -7.85 -2.45 14.48
CA PRO A 42 -9.31 -2.33 14.35
C PRO A 42 -10.04 -3.06 15.48
N GLY A 43 -9.63 -4.29 15.80
CA GLY A 43 -10.17 -5.05 16.93
C GLY A 43 -9.86 -4.40 18.28
N TYR A 44 -8.64 -3.89 18.47
CA TYR A 44 -8.29 -3.18 19.70
C TYR A 44 -9.18 -1.97 19.95
N VAL A 45 -9.41 -1.14 18.93
CA VAL A 45 -10.27 0.05 19.03
C VAL A 45 -11.73 -0.34 19.24
N HIS A 46 -12.21 -1.38 18.56
CA HIS A 46 -13.62 -1.79 18.62
C HIS A 46 -13.93 -2.62 19.86
N ASP A 47 -13.18 -3.69 20.12
CA ASP A 47 -13.53 -4.69 21.11
C ASP A 47 -12.93 -4.37 22.50
N VAL A 48 -11.69 -3.84 22.55
CA VAL A 48 -11.00 -3.57 23.82
C VAL A 48 -11.36 -2.18 24.34
N MET A 49 -11.38 -1.17 23.45
CA MET A 49 -11.68 0.20 23.85
C MET A 49 -13.19 0.52 23.80
N GLY A 50 -14.02 -0.30 23.16
CA GLY A 50 -15.47 -0.14 23.08
C GLY A 50 -15.95 0.92 22.10
N TYR A 51 -15.10 1.40 21.17
CA TYR A 51 -15.49 2.36 20.15
C TYR A 51 -16.17 1.69 18.95
N SER A 52 -16.97 2.45 18.21
CA SER A 52 -17.67 1.93 17.03
C SER A 52 -16.72 1.56 15.88
N ALA A 53 -17.21 0.74 14.91
CA ALA A 53 -16.47 0.40 13.69
C ALA A 53 -16.05 1.64 12.88
N PHE A 54 -16.79 2.75 12.98
CA PHE A 54 -16.38 4.02 12.39
C PHE A 54 -15.02 4.48 12.92
N TRP A 55 -14.82 4.48 14.25
CA TRP A 55 -13.54 4.87 14.87
C TRP A 55 -12.43 3.90 14.54
N ALA A 56 -12.72 2.60 14.50
CA ALA A 56 -11.76 1.58 14.06
C ALA A 56 -11.28 1.85 12.62
N GLY A 57 -12.22 2.15 11.72
CA GLY A 57 -11.91 2.52 10.34
C GLY A 57 -11.18 3.86 10.22
N LEU A 58 -11.60 4.87 11.00
CA LEU A 58 -10.98 6.19 11.01
C LEU A 58 -9.52 6.14 11.44
N VAL A 59 -9.20 5.42 12.51
CA VAL A 59 -7.83 5.24 12.99
C VAL A 59 -6.93 4.71 11.87
N ILE A 60 -7.37 3.70 11.12
CA ILE A 60 -6.60 3.18 9.98
C ILE A 60 -6.50 4.22 8.84
N SER A 61 -7.60 4.91 8.53
CA SER A 61 -7.68 5.83 7.39
C SER A 61 -6.89 7.13 7.58
N LEU A 62 -6.69 7.60 8.82
CA LEU A 62 -5.91 8.80 9.13
C LEU A 62 -4.50 8.74 8.54
N GLN A 63 -3.89 7.56 8.49
CA GLN A 63 -2.59 7.36 7.85
C GLN A 63 -2.64 7.74 6.35
N TYR A 64 -3.65 7.29 5.62
CA TYR A 64 -3.77 7.53 4.18
C TYR A 64 -4.06 8.99 3.87
N PHE A 65 -4.88 9.66 4.68
CA PHE A 65 -5.09 11.11 4.58
C PHE A 65 -3.79 11.88 4.79
N SER A 66 -3.04 11.53 5.82
CA SER A 66 -1.77 12.15 6.12
C SER A 66 -0.72 11.87 5.02
N THR A 67 -0.70 10.65 4.47
CA THR A 67 0.13 10.28 3.33
C THR A 67 -0.21 11.13 2.11
N LEU A 68 -1.50 11.26 1.78
CA LEU A 68 -2.00 12.06 0.67
C LEU A 68 -1.51 13.52 0.75
N LEU A 69 -1.70 14.16 1.91
CA LEU A 69 -1.31 15.56 2.13
C LEU A 69 0.21 15.76 2.12
N SER A 70 0.97 14.78 2.59
CA SER A 70 2.43 14.89 2.71
C SER A 70 3.20 14.50 1.44
N ARG A 71 2.59 13.79 0.46
CA ARG A 71 3.28 13.35 -0.78
C ARG A 71 3.95 14.48 -1.57
N PRO A 72 3.30 15.62 -1.83
CA PRO A 72 3.95 16.72 -2.56
C PRO A 72 5.17 17.26 -1.80
N HIS A 73 5.09 17.29 -0.48
CA HIS A 73 6.18 17.74 0.38
C HIS A 73 7.34 16.73 0.37
N ALA A 74 7.06 15.43 0.43
CA ALA A 74 8.08 14.38 0.36
C ALA A 74 8.90 14.48 -0.93
N GLY A 75 8.26 14.68 -2.09
CA GLY A 75 8.93 14.92 -3.37
C GLY A 75 9.81 16.15 -3.35
N ARG A 76 9.25 17.29 -2.90
CA ARG A 76 9.99 18.55 -2.78
C ARG A 76 11.21 18.45 -1.85
N TYR A 77 11.06 17.82 -0.69
CA TYR A 77 12.18 17.65 0.24
C TYR A 77 13.22 16.65 -0.29
N ALA A 78 12.81 15.65 -1.09
CA ALA A 78 13.77 14.76 -1.75
C ALA A 78 14.63 15.52 -2.76
N ASP A 79 14.08 16.52 -3.45
CA ASP A 79 14.83 17.38 -4.35
C ASP A 79 15.76 18.34 -3.59
N LEU A 80 15.33 18.87 -2.44
CA LEU A 80 16.11 19.85 -1.64
C LEU A 80 17.17 19.19 -0.77
N TRP A 81 16.82 18.15 -0.02
CA TRP A 81 17.69 17.52 0.98
C TRP A 81 18.40 16.27 0.45
N GLY A 82 17.89 15.73 -0.67
CA GLY A 82 18.28 14.44 -1.23
C GLY A 82 17.45 13.27 -0.67
N PRO A 83 17.26 12.23 -1.46
CA PRO A 83 16.32 11.13 -1.15
C PRO A 83 16.69 10.36 0.13
N LYS A 84 17.96 10.19 0.45
CA LYS A 84 18.41 9.53 1.70
C LYS A 84 17.88 10.24 2.95
N LYS A 85 18.01 11.57 3.03
CA LYS A 85 17.55 12.33 4.21
C LYS A 85 16.05 12.22 4.38
N VAL A 86 15.30 12.17 3.27
CA VAL A 86 13.86 11.99 3.29
C VAL A 86 13.46 10.60 3.77
N VAL A 87 14.20 9.54 3.39
CA VAL A 87 14.02 8.19 3.95
C VAL A 87 14.25 8.17 5.45
N VAL A 88 15.36 8.78 5.92
CA VAL A 88 15.65 8.84 7.37
C VAL A 88 14.57 9.61 8.13
N ALA A 89 14.09 10.74 7.60
CA ALA A 89 12.98 11.48 8.19
C ALA A 89 11.68 10.66 8.22
N GLY A 90 11.42 9.88 7.16
CA GLY A 90 10.29 8.94 7.12
C GLY A 90 10.37 7.86 8.19
N LEU A 91 11.54 7.25 8.37
CA LEU A 91 11.79 6.25 9.42
C LEU A 91 11.72 6.85 10.83
N ALA A 92 12.13 8.11 11.02
CA ALA A 92 11.90 8.83 12.26
C ALA A 92 10.39 9.01 12.54
N GLY A 93 9.58 9.28 11.51
CA GLY A 93 8.11 9.32 11.63
C GLY A 93 7.53 7.98 12.07
N THR A 94 8.01 6.84 11.53
CA THR A 94 7.57 5.51 11.98
C THR A 94 7.99 5.22 13.43
N LEU A 95 9.16 5.69 13.87
CA LEU A 95 9.61 5.60 15.26
C LEU A 95 8.68 6.40 16.19
N ILE A 96 8.34 7.64 15.84
CA ILE A 96 7.42 8.48 16.63
C ILE A 96 6.02 7.81 16.70
N CYS A 97 5.56 7.17 15.64
CA CYS A 97 4.32 6.38 15.68
C CYS A 97 4.38 5.27 16.74
N GLY A 98 5.49 4.52 16.78
CA GLY A 98 5.70 3.50 17.81
C GLY A 98 5.67 4.07 19.23
N LEU A 99 6.29 5.24 19.44
CA LEU A 99 6.23 5.94 20.73
C LEU A 99 4.81 6.39 21.08
N CYS A 100 4.03 6.89 20.12
CA CYS A 100 2.62 7.23 20.33
C CYS A 100 1.81 5.99 20.75
N TYR A 101 2.06 4.83 20.15
CA TYR A 101 1.38 3.58 20.53
C TYR A 101 1.80 3.10 21.93
N ALA A 102 3.07 3.26 22.31
CA ALA A 102 3.51 2.98 23.66
C ALA A 102 2.80 3.88 24.67
N LEU A 103 2.73 5.19 24.42
CA LEU A 103 1.99 6.13 25.24
C LEU A 103 0.49 5.80 25.30
N ALA A 104 -0.12 5.37 24.19
CA ALA A 104 -1.51 4.91 24.17
C ALA A 104 -1.73 3.70 25.08
N ALA A 105 -0.77 2.75 25.08
CA ALA A 105 -0.82 1.58 25.95
C ALA A 105 -0.73 1.95 27.45
N PHE A 106 0.14 2.89 27.81
CA PHE A 106 0.24 3.40 29.18
C PHE A 106 -1.00 4.23 29.61
N SER A 107 -1.69 4.82 28.65
CA SER A 107 -2.89 5.63 28.89
C SER A 107 -4.20 4.84 28.78
N SER A 108 -4.15 3.51 28.82
CA SER A 108 -5.32 2.64 28.66
C SER A 108 -6.45 2.90 29.68
N ALA A 109 -6.12 3.41 30.87
CA ALA A 109 -7.09 3.84 31.87
C ALA A 109 -7.95 5.04 31.44
N VAL A 110 -7.51 5.81 30.43
CA VAL A 110 -8.24 6.96 29.87
C VAL A 110 -8.48 6.69 28.38
N PRO A 111 -9.60 6.01 28.00
CA PRO A 111 -9.81 5.54 26.63
C PRO A 111 -9.72 6.64 25.57
N LEU A 112 -10.23 7.83 25.86
CA LEU A 112 -10.17 8.96 24.92
C LEU A 112 -8.72 9.39 24.65
N LEU A 113 -7.88 9.49 25.68
CA LEU A 113 -6.47 9.85 25.52
C LEU A 113 -5.72 8.77 24.72
N SER A 114 -5.98 7.50 25.02
CA SER A 114 -5.40 6.38 24.26
C SER A 114 -5.81 6.43 22.78
N LEU A 115 -7.09 6.68 22.49
CA LEU A 115 -7.58 6.83 21.10
C LEU A 115 -6.90 8.01 20.38
N LEU A 116 -6.79 9.17 21.03
CA LEU A 116 -6.16 10.34 20.45
C LEU A 116 -4.67 10.10 20.15
N LEU A 117 -3.97 9.37 21.01
CA LEU A 117 -2.58 8.99 20.81
C LEU A 117 -2.42 7.99 19.65
N LEU A 118 -3.35 7.03 19.50
CA LEU A 118 -3.39 6.14 18.33
C LEU A 118 -3.63 6.94 17.04
N CYS A 119 -4.59 7.86 17.03
CA CYS A 119 -4.85 8.74 15.90
C CYS A 119 -3.63 9.59 15.53
N LEU A 120 -2.97 10.19 16.51
CA LEU A 120 -1.75 10.97 16.31
C LEU A 120 -0.64 10.10 15.72
N GLY A 121 -0.44 8.90 16.27
CA GLY A 121 0.52 7.93 15.76
C GLY A 121 0.26 7.59 14.29
N ARG A 122 -1.00 7.38 13.90
CA ARG A 122 -1.40 7.11 12.51
C ARG A 122 -1.16 8.29 11.58
N LEU A 123 -1.45 9.52 12.02
CA LEU A 123 -1.14 10.73 11.24
C LEU A 123 0.36 10.87 10.99
N VAL A 124 1.17 10.70 12.02
CA VAL A 124 2.64 10.76 11.90
C VAL A 124 3.16 9.61 11.03
N LEU A 125 2.60 8.42 11.17
CA LEU A 125 2.94 7.25 10.34
C LEU A 125 2.69 7.53 8.85
N GLY A 126 1.58 8.19 8.50
CA GLY A 126 1.26 8.53 7.12
C GLY A 126 2.28 9.51 6.50
N VAL A 127 2.72 10.51 7.25
CA VAL A 127 3.85 11.38 6.83
C VAL A 127 5.11 10.55 6.66
N GLY A 128 5.43 9.71 7.65
CA GLY A 128 6.60 8.81 7.62
C GLY A 128 6.59 7.88 6.41
N GLN A 129 5.45 7.26 6.10
CA GLN A 129 5.25 6.41 4.94
C GLN A 129 5.46 7.17 3.62
N SER A 130 4.88 8.36 3.51
CA SER A 130 5.03 9.20 2.32
C SER A 130 6.49 9.54 2.05
N PHE A 131 7.23 9.93 3.10
CA PHE A 131 8.64 10.27 3.04
C PHE A 131 9.50 9.03 2.74
N ALA A 132 9.33 7.95 3.49
CA ALA A 132 10.11 6.72 3.30
C ALA A 132 9.89 6.12 1.91
N GLY A 133 8.64 6.01 1.46
CA GLY A 133 8.29 5.41 0.15
C GLY A 133 8.76 6.25 -1.04
N THR A 134 8.51 7.57 -1.00
CA THR A 134 8.97 8.50 -2.04
C THR A 134 10.49 8.57 -2.06
N GLY A 135 11.11 8.73 -0.89
CA GLY A 135 12.56 8.78 -0.75
C GLY A 135 13.24 7.49 -1.23
N ALA A 136 12.75 6.31 -0.84
CA ALA A 136 13.32 5.03 -1.25
C ALA A 136 13.23 4.81 -2.76
N SER A 137 12.09 5.19 -3.37
CA SER A 137 11.92 5.12 -4.83
C SER A 137 12.92 6.02 -5.57
N LEU A 138 13.04 7.28 -5.17
CA LEU A 138 13.97 8.23 -5.77
C LEU A 138 15.44 7.86 -5.50
N TRP A 139 15.74 7.34 -4.31
CA TRP A 139 17.06 6.85 -3.97
C TRP A 139 17.43 5.64 -4.82
N GLY A 140 16.50 4.68 -4.97
CA GLY A 140 16.67 3.51 -5.84
C GLY A 140 16.96 3.92 -7.29
N VAL A 141 16.17 4.84 -7.85
CA VAL A 141 16.41 5.38 -9.20
C VAL A 141 17.76 6.08 -9.29
N GLY A 142 18.15 6.84 -8.28
CA GLY A 142 19.46 7.51 -8.24
C GLY A 142 20.64 6.55 -8.20
N VAL A 143 20.49 5.36 -7.58
CA VAL A 143 21.55 4.33 -7.49
C VAL A 143 21.71 3.55 -8.79
N VAL A 144 20.62 3.27 -9.52
CA VAL A 144 20.66 2.41 -10.72
C VAL A 144 20.41 3.14 -12.03
N GLY A 145 20.02 4.41 -11.99
CA GLY A 145 19.70 5.23 -13.14
C GLY A 145 18.23 5.14 -13.58
N SER A 146 17.77 6.17 -14.27
CA SER A 146 16.37 6.31 -14.75
C SER A 146 15.93 5.23 -15.73
N ALA A 147 16.86 4.61 -16.47
CA ALA A 147 16.57 3.49 -17.38
C ALA A 147 15.97 2.27 -16.64
N HIS A 148 16.18 2.15 -15.33
CA HIS A 148 15.72 1.03 -14.51
C HIS A 148 14.56 1.36 -13.56
N ILE A 149 13.88 2.50 -13.76
CA ILE A 149 12.78 2.97 -12.90
C ILE A 149 11.68 1.91 -12.74
N GLY A 150 11.32 1.19 -13.80
CA GLY A 150 10.32 0.12 -13.75
C GLY A 150 10.69 -1.01 -12.79
N ARG A 151 11.99 -1.38 -12.72
CA ARG A 151 12.48 -2.37 -11.75
C ARG A 151 12.42 -1.85 -10.32
N VAL A 152 12.79 -0.60 -10.10
CA VAL A 152 12.70 0.03 -8.77
C VAL A 152 11.26 0.03 -8.28
N ILE A 153 10.29 0.43 -9.14
CA ILE A 153 8.86 0.41 -8.81
C ILE A 153 8.37 -1.01 -8.51
N SER A 154 8.81 -2.01 -9.28
CA SER A 154 8.43 -3.41 -9.06
C SER A 154 8.94 -3.93 -7.72
N TRP A 155 10.23 -3.75 -7.42
CA TRP A 155 10.80 -4.14 -6.13
C TRP A 155 10.20 -3.39 -4.96
N ASN A 156 9.89 -2.10 -5.14
CA ASN A 156 9.21 -1.31 -4.11
C ASN A 156 7.83 -1.89 -3.77
N GLY A 157 7.06 -2.29 -4.79
CA GLY A 157 5.78 -2.96 -4.58
C GLY A 157 5.90 -4.33 -3.90
N ILE A 158 6.90 -5.15 -4.29
CA ILE A 158 7.17 -6.44 -3.64
C ILE A 158 7.54 -6.23 -2.17
N CYS A 159 8.40 -5.27 -1.86
CA CYS A 159 8.77 -4.93 -0.49
C CYS A 159 7.57 -4.44 0.33
N THR A 160 6.72 -3.60 -0.24
CA THR A 160 5.52 -3.08 0.41
C THR A 160 4.59 -4.21 0.86
N TYR A 161 4.15 -5.04 -0.07
CA TYR A 161 3.15 -6.08 0.23
C TYR A 161 3.78 -7.32 0.88
N GLY A 162 5.05 -7.59 0.61
CA GLY A 162 5.81 -8.61 1.34
C GLY A 162 5.96 -8.26 2.82
N ALA A 163 6.23 -7.00 3.14
CA ALA A 163 6.27 -6.52 4.52
C ALA A 163 4.90 -6.66 5.22
N MET A 164 3.81 -6.37 4.51
CA MET A 164 2.46 -6.53 5.04
C MET A 164 2.08 -8.00 5.24
N ALA A 165 2.49 -8.89 4.31
CA ALA A 165 2.28 -10.34 4.41
C ALA A 165 2.90 -10.94 5.67
N ILE A 166 4.08 -10.45 6.03
CA ILE A 166 4.82 -10.89 7.22
C ILE A 166 4.31 -10.13 8.47
N GLY A 167 4.06 -8.84 8.33
CA GLY A 167 3.71 -7.94 9.42
C GLY A 167 2.38 -8.30 10.08
N ALA A 168 1.34 -8.62 9.31
CA ALA A 168 0.03 -8.91 9.84
C ALA A 168 0.00 -10.11 10.82
N PRO A 169 0.49 -11.32 10.46
CA PRO A 169 0.53 -12.44 11.40
C PRO A 169 1.53 -12.21 12.53
N LEU A 170 2.68 -11.60 12.25
CA LEU A 170 3.68 -11.30 13.27
C LEU A 170 3.13 -10.32 14.30
N GLY A 171 2.39 -9.30 13.88
CA GLY A 171 1.74 -8.33 14.75
C GLY A 171 0.75 -8.96 15.71
N VAL A 172 -0.06 -9.92 15.24
CA VAL A 172 -1.00 -10.68 16.08
C VAL A 172 -0.24 -11.48 17.14
N VAL A 173 0.82 -12.21 16.76
CA VAL A 173 1.64 -13.00 17.68
C VAL A 173 2.31 -12.11 18.75
N ILE A 174 2.85 -10.97 18.33
CA ILE A 174 3.47 -10.00 19.26
C ILE A 174 2.42 -9.44 20.24
N TYR A 175 1.27 -9.05 19.70
CA TYR A 175 0.17 -8.51 20.52
C TYR A 175 -0.37 -9.52 21.53
N GLN A 176 -0.54 -10.78 21.13
CA GLN A 176 -0.99 -11.84 22.04
C GLN A 176 -0.01 -12.09 23.20
N ARG A 177 1.30 -11.86 23.02
CA ARG A 177 2.32 -12.06 24.05
C ARG A 177 2.50 -10.89 25.01
N GLY A 178 2.30 -9.67 24.57
CA GLY A 178 2.60 -8.48 25.37
C GLY A 178 1.74 -7.25 25.06
N GLY A 179 0.59 -7.45 24.44
CA GLY A 179 -0.36 -6.37 24.15
C GLY A 179 0.19 -5.29 23.24
N LEU A 180 -0.47 -4.13 23.30
CA LEU A 180 -0.13 -2.96 22.50
C LEU A 180 1.28 -2.42 22.79
N LEU A 181 1.76 -2.56 24.04
CA LEU A 181 3.09 -2.07 24.43
C LEU A 181 4.22 -2.85 23.73
N LEU A 182 4.13 -4.19 23.66
CA LEU A 182 5.13 -5.00 22.97
C LEU A 182 5.10 -4.76 21.45
N LEU A 183 3.90 -4.56 20.91
CA LEU A 183 3.74 -4.17 19.50
C LEU A 183 4.41 -2.82 19.19
N ALA A 184 4.21 -1.83 20.06
CA ALA A 184 4.84 -0.52 19.98
C ALA A 184 6.37 -0.61 20.06
N ALA A 185 6.89 -1.41 20.99
CA ALA A 185 8.32 -1.65 21.13
C ALA A 185 8.94 -2.28 19.88
N ALA A 186 8.24 -3.24 19.25
CA ALA A 186 8.66 -3.84 17.98
C ALA A 186 8.72 -2.81 16.84
N ILE A 187 7.72 -1.95 16.73
CA ILE A 187 7.70 -0.84 15.76
C ILE A 187 8.90 0.10 15.98
N CYS A 188 9.15 0.50 17.23
CA CYS A 188 10.29 1.35 17.57
C CYS A 188 11.62 0.68 17.21
N LEU A 189 11.79 -0.59 17.53
CA LEU A 189 13.01 -1.35 17.25
C LEU A 189 13.28 -1.44 15.73
N ILE A 190 12.27 -1.80 14.94
CA ILE A 190 12.37 -1.89 13.47
C ILE A 190 12.74 -0.52 12.89
N SER A 191 12.05 0.55 13.31
CA SER A 191 12.26 1.90 12.82
C SER A 191 13.67 2.41 13.15
N LEU A 192 14.10 2.22 14.40
CA LEU A 192 15.42 2.63 14.85
C LEU A 192 16.53 1.85 14.12
N THR A 193 16.39 0.53 14.00
CA THR A 193 17.34 -0.32 13.28
C THR A 193 17.47 0.11 11.82
N ALA A 194 16.33 0.30 11.12
CA ALA A 194 16.33 0.76 9.74
C ALA A 194 16.97 2.15 9.59
N MET A 195 16.71 3.07 10.52
CA MET A 195 17.30 4.41 10.52
C MET A 195 18.82 4.33 10.70
N LEU A 196 19.30 3.54 11.66
CA LEU A 196 20.74 3.36 11.90
C LEU A 196 21.45 2.72 10.69
N LEU A 197 20.80 1.79 9.98
CA LEU A 197 21.32 1.18 8.75
C LEU A 197 21.29 2.14 7.56
N ALA A 198 20.39 3.12 7.54
CA ALA A 198 20.32 4.13 6.47
C ALA A 198 21.40 5.21 6.61
N LEU A 199 21.78 5.57 7.84
CA LEU A 199 22.72 6.67 8.11
C LEU A 199 24.08 6.53 7.42
N PRO A 200 24.78 5.36 7.40
CA PRO A 200 26.08 5.22 6.74
C PRO A 200 26.00 5.13 5.21
N ARG A 201 24.81 4.98 4.62
CA ARG A 201 24.67 4.81 3.18
C ARG A 201 24.96 6.10 2.40
N PRO A 202 25.54 6.02 1.19
CA PRO A 202 25.86 7.20 0.39
C PRO A 202 24.59 7.91 -0.08
N GLN A 203 24.63 9.23 -0.12
CA GLN A 203 23.57 10.07 -0.68
C GLN A 203 23.73 10.16 -2.20
N VAL A 204 22.60 10.13 -2.92
CA VAL A 204 22.56 10.31 -4.38
C VAL A 204 21.91 11.65 -4.70
N LYS A 205 22.45 12.35 -5.71
CA LYS A 205 21.85 13.61 -6.19
C LYS A 205 20.57 13.29 -6.98
N SER A 206 19.49 14.02 -6.69
CA SER A 206 18.25 13.95 -7.49
C SER A 206 18.45 14.60 -8.85
N SER A 207 17.88 14.00 -9.91
CA SER A 207 17.90 14.60 -11.25
C SER A 207 16.90 15.76 -11.31
N LYS A 208 17.38 16.96 -11.65
CA LYS A 208 16.55 18.16 -11.78
C LYS A 208 15.74 18.11 -13.08
N GLY A 209 14.41 17.92 -12.98
CA GLY A 209 13.45 18.20 -14.06
C GLY A 209 12.46 19.29 -13.61
N LYS A 210 12.05 20.20 -14.54
CA LYS A 210 10.94 21.14 -14.24
C LYS A 210 9.62 20.39 -14.36
N PRO A 211 8.84 20.19 -13.27
CA PRO A 211 7.55 19.50 -13.36
C PRO A 211 6.50 20.40 -14.05
N LEU A 212 5.61 19.78 -14.85
CA LEU A 212 4.42 20.46 -15.36
C LEU A 212 3.49 20.88 -14.21
N PRO A 213 2.66 21.91 -14.41
CA PRO A 213 1.63 22.27 -13.43
C PRO A 213 0.71 21.09 -13.13
N PHE A 214 0.43 20.86 -11.86
CA PHE A 214 -0.41 19.74 -11.38
C PHE A 214 -1.74 19.59 -12.15
N ARG A 215 -2.42 20.71 -12.45
CA ARG A 215 -3.69 20.71 -13.19
C ARG A 215 -3.59 20.11 -14.59
N ALA A 216 -2.50 20.38 -15.31
CA ALA A 216 -2.29 19.86 -16.68
C ALA A 216 -2.07 18.34 -16.67
N VAL A 217 -1.37 17.83 -15.67
CA VAL A 217 -1.16 16.39 -15.47
C VAL A 217 -2.45 15.71 -15.01
N LEU A 218 -3.15 16.30 -14.05
CA LEU A 218 -4.41 15.79 -13.52
C LEU A 218 -5.45 15.58 -14.63
N GLY A 219 -5.64 16.54 -15.53
CA GLY A 219 -6.62 16.44 -16.61
C GLY A 219 -6.38 15.25 -17.55
N ARG A 220 -5.14 14.76 -17.67
CA ARG A 220 -4.79 13.60 -18.52
C ARG A 220 -4.85 12.26 -17.78
N VAL A 221 -4.71 12.28 -16.47
CA VAL A 221 -4.50 11.08 -15.63
C VAL A 221 -5.73 10.74 -14.79
N TRP A 222 -6.65 11.68 -14.54
CA TRP A 222 -7.75 11.54 -13.57
C TRP A 222 -8.63 10.30 -13.82
N GLY A 223 -9.01 10.01 -15.08
CA GLY A 223 -9.85 8.85 -15.38
C GLY A 223 -9.18 7.52 -14.98
N TYR A 224 -7.88 7.40 -15.23
CA TYR A 224 -7.08 6.24 -14.80
C TYR A 224 -6.91 6.20 -13.28
N GLY A 225 -6.76 7.38 -12.66
CA GLY A 225 -6.72 7.51 -11.20
C GLY A 225 -8.01 7.07 -10.53
N VAL A 226 -9.18 7.42 -11.09
CA VAL A 226 -10.49 6.97 -10.59
C VAL A 226 -10.62 5.45 -10.67
N LEU A 227 -10.19 4.81 -11.77
CA LEU A 227 -10.18 3.35 -11.87
C LEU A 227 -9.30 2.71 -10.80
N LEU A 228 -8.11 3.28 -10.54
CA LEU A 228 -7.25 2.82 -9.46
C LEU A 228 -7.91 2.99 -8.10
N ALA A 229 -8.54 4.14 -7.84
CA ALA A 229 -9.25 4.41 -6.60
C ALA A 229 -10.32 3.34 -6.32
N MET A 230 -11.15 3.04 -7.32
CA MET A 230 -12.20 2.03 -7.21
C MET A 230 -11.64 0.63 -6.91
N GLY A 231 -10.57 0.20 -7.60
CA GLY A 231 -9.90 -1.08 -7.31
C GLY A 231 -9.23 -1.09 -5.93
N SER A 232 -8.72 0.04 -5.46
CA SER A 232 -8.05 0.10 -4.14
C SER A 232 -9.01 -0.08 -2.96
N VAL A 233 -10.31 0.17 -3.14
CA VAL A 233 -11.32 0.00 -2.07
C VAL A 233 -11.38 -1.46 -1.61
N GLY A 234 -11.26 -2.45 -2.51
CA GLY A 234 -11.23 -3.86 -2.17
C GLY A 234 -10.11 -4.20 -1.18
N PHE A 235 -8.90 -3.71 -1.44
CA PHE A 235 -7.80 -3.82 -0.48
C PHE A 235 -8.12 -3.10 0.84
N GLY A 236 -8.65 -1.89 0.79
CA GLY A 236 -8.96 -1.09 1.97
C GLY A 236 -9.93 -1.78 2.93
N VAL A 237 -11.01 -2.38 2.41
CA VAL A 237 -12.00 -3.08 3.26
C VAL A 237 -11.46 -4.39 3.82
N ILE A 238 -10.66 -5.15 3.05
CA ILE A 238 -10.01 -6.37 3.56
C ILE A 238 -9.01 -5.99 4.64
N ALA A 239 -8.11 -5.06 4.37
CA ALA A 239 -7.06 -4.67 5.30
C ALA A 239 -7.60 -4.13 6.65
N THR A 240 -8.73 -3.42 6.60
CA THR A 240 -9.28 -2.75 7.79
C THR A 240 -10.29 -3.62 8.55
N PHE A 241 -11.17 -4.32 7.85
CA PHE A 241 -12.36 -4.93 8.47
C PHE A 241 -12.41 -6.45 8.45
N ILE A 242 -11.43 -7.15 7.86
CA ILE A 242 -11.43 -8.61 7.83
C ILE A 242 -11.41 -9.20 9.24
N THR A 243 -10.70 -8.57 10.17
CA THR A 243 -10.63 -9.00 11.58
C THR A 243 -11.99 -8.90 12.24
N LEU A 244 -12.70 -7.77 12.05
CA LEU A 244 -14.06 -7.58 12.59
C LEU A 244 -15.05 -8.56 11.95
N PHE A 245 -14.87 -8.92 10.67
CA PHE A 245 -15.71 -9.92 10.01
C PHE A 245 -15.54 -11.29 10.62
N TYR A 246 -14.30 -11.73 10.88
CA TYR A 246 -14.02 -13.00 11.56
C TYR A 246 -14.59 -13.02 12.96
N GLN A 247 -14.42 -11.95 13.73
CA GLN A 247 -14.97 -11.81 15.09
C GLN A 247 -16.50 -11.88 15.09
N ALA A 248 -17.18 -11.16 14.18
CA ALA A 248 -18.63 -11.16 14.07
C ALA A 248 -19.21 -12.55 13.74
N ARG A 249 -18.41 -13.44 13.14
CA ARG A 249 -18.78 -14.83 12.80
C ARG A 249 -18.26 -15.85 13.82
N GLY A 250 -17.48 -15.44 14.83
CA GLY A 250 -16.84 -16.33 15.79
C GLY A 250 -15.74 -17.21 15.16
N TRP A 251 -15.08 -16.73 14.10
CA TRP A 251 -14.02 -17.45 13.39
C TRP A 251 -12.63 -16.97 13.81
N ASP A 252 -11.65 -17.90 13.79
CA ASP A 252 -10.25 -17.61 14.04
C ASP A 252 -9.44 -17.49 12.75
N GLY A 253 -8.30 -16.78 12.81
CA GLY A 253 -7.31 -16.73 11.74
C GLY A 253 -7.50 -15.60 10.74
N ALA A 254 -8.08 -14.47 11.12
CA ALA A 254 -8.19 -13.28 10.28
C ALA A 254 -6.85 -12.79 9.72
N ALA A 255 -5.78 -12.84 10.53
CA ALA A 255 -4.42 -12.47 10.10
C ALA A 255 -3.91 -13.35 8.95
N PHE A 256 -4.31 -14.63 8.93
CA PHE A 256 -3.95 -15.54 7.84
C PHE A 256 -4.64 -15.16 6.52
N ALA A 257 -5.87 -14.64 6.56
CA ALA A 257 -6.54 -14.12 5.36
C ALA A 257 -5.78 -12.90 4.78
N LEU A 258 -5.29 -11.97 5.62
CA LEU A 258 -4.43 -10.86 5.20
C LEU A 258 -3.10 -11.35 4.60
N THR A 259 -2.52 -12.38 5.19
CA THR A 259 -1.31 -13.01 4.67
C THR A 259 -1.55 -13.60 3.29
N LEU A 260 -2.65 -14.34 3.09
CA LEU A 260 -3.01 -14.92 1.79
C LEU A 260 -3.25 -13.84 0.73
N PHE A 261 -3.93 -12.74 1.08
CA PHE A 261 -4.06 -11.57 0.21
C PHE A 261 -2.68 -11.07 -0.26
N SER A 262 -1.78 -10.85 0.68
CA SER A 262 -0.46 -10.27 0.39
C SER A 262 0.46 -11.25 -0.36
N VAL A 263 0.42 -12.53 -0.02
CA VAL A 263 1.17 -13.59 -0.73
C VAL A 263 0.67 -13.73 -2.17
N ALA A 264 -0.65 -13.72 -2.38
CA ALA A 264 -1.23 -13.75 -3.73
C ALA A 264 -0.87 -12.50 -4.53
N PHE A 265 -0.86 -11.32 -3.89
CA PHE A 265 -0.44 -10.07 -4.50
C PHE A 265 1.02 -10.13 -4.99
N VAL A 266 1.95 -10.55 -4.14
CA VAL A 266 3.36 -10.70 -4.49
C VAL A 266 3.54 -11.82 -5.53
N GLY A 267 2.91 -12.97 -5.31
CA GLY A 267 2.98 -14.14 -6.19
C GLY A 267 2.52 -13.82 -7.62
N THR A 268 1.41 -13.11 -7.79
CA THR A 268 0.92 -12.69 -9.10
C THR A 268 1.95 -11.81 -9.84
N ARG A 269 2.60 -10.89 -9.14
CA ARG A 269 3.66 -10.06 -9.75
C ARG A 269 4.87 -10.86 -10.20
N LEU A 270 5.26 -11.87 -9.43
CA LEU A 270 6.40 -12.73 -9.75
C LEU A 270 6.08 -13.72 -10.87
N LEU A 271 4.85 -14.24 -10.91
CA LEU A 271 4.41 -15.21 -11.92
C LEU A 271 4.11 -14.56 -13.27
N PHE A 272 3.65 -13.30 -13.28
CA PHE A 272 3.23 -12.59 -14.49
C PHE A 272 4.00 -11.28 -14.74
N PRO A 273 5.35 -11.28 -14.71
CA PRO A 273 6.15 -10.05 -14.80
C PRO A 273 6.00 -9.34 -16.16
N ASN A 274 5.69 -10.08 -17.21
CA ASN A 274 5.58 -9.59 -18.59
C ASN A 274 4.13 -9.44 -19.07
N ALA A 275 3.12 -9.65 -18.21
CA ALA A 275 1.70 -9.62 -18.62
C ALA A 275 1.31 -8.27 -19.25
N ILE A 276 1.75 -7.16 -18.64
CA ILE A 276 1.40 -5.81 -19.08
C ILE A 276 2.01 -5.50 -20.46
N THR A 277 3.27 -5.89 -20.69
CA THR A 277 3.96 -5.66 -21.97
C THR A 277 3.41 -6.55 -23.08
N ARG A 278 2.99 -7.79 -22.76
CA ARG A 278 2.48 -8.76 -23.72
C ARG A 278 1.03 -8.51 -24.13
N PHE A 279 0.16 -8.17 -23.17
CA PHE A 279 -1.29 -8.09 -23.40
C PHE A 279 -1.82 -6.65 -23.39
N GLY A 280 -1.01 -5.67 -22.92
CA GLY A 280 -1.40 -4.28 -22.74
C GLY A 280 -2.07 -4.01 -21.39
N GLY A 281 -1.84 -2.80 -20.85
CA GLY A 281 -2.25 -2.45 -19.49
C GLY A 281 -3.76 -2.56 -19.24
N LEU A 282 -4.61 -2.04 -20.14
CA LEU A 282 -6.07 -2.07 -19.92
C LEU A 282 -6.66 -3.48 -19.97
N LYS A 283 -6.16 -4.38 -20.84
CA LYS A 283 -6.63 -5.77 -20.88
C LYS A 283 -6.23 -6.53 -19.60
N VAL A 284 -5.01 -6.32 -19.12
CA VAL A 284 -4.56 -6.90 -17.84
C VAL A 284 -5.41 -6.36 -16.69
N ALA A 285 -5.68 -5.05 -16.65
CA ALA A 285 -6.53 -4.45 -15.62
C ALA A 285 -7.95 -5.03 -15.61
N LEU A 286 -8.54 -5.31 -16.78
CA LEU A 286 -9.86 -5.94 -16.89
C LEU A 286 -9.91 -7.32 -16.23
N VAL A 287 -8.94 -8.19 -16.55
CA VAL A 287 -8.82 -9.52 -15.93
C VAL A 287 -8.62 -9.38 -14.42
N CYS A 288 -7.78 -8.45 -14.00
CA CYS A 288 -7.49 -8.16 -12.61
C CYS A 288 -8.74 -7.72 -11.85
N PHE A 289 -9.52 -6.79 -12.39
CA PHE A 289 -10.79 -6.36 -11.79
C PHE A 289 -11.82 -7.50 -11.71
N ALA A 290 -11.89 -8.36 -12.72
CA ALA A 290 -12.79 -9.52 -12.69
C ALA A 290 -12.42 -10.49 -11.55
N VAL A 291 -11.13 -10.79 -11.38
CA VAL A 291 -10.64 -11.66 -10.30
C VAL A 291 -10.84 -11.02 -8.94
N GLU A 292 -10.57 -9.72 -8.81
CA GLU A 292 -10.76 -8.96 -7.58
C GLU A 292 -12.25 -8.93 -7.16
N ALA A 293 -13.15 -8.60 -8.10
CA ALA A 293 -14.59 -8.60 -7.84
C ALA A 293 -15.11 -9.98 -7.42
N ALA A 294 -14.67 -11.05 -8.09
CA ALA A 294 -15.01 -12.42 -7.71
C ALA A 294 -14.55 -12.74 -6.29
N GLY A 295 -13.34 -12.33 -5.91
CA GLY A 295 -12.84 -12.48 -4.54
C GLY A 295 -13.68 -11.74 -3.52
N LEU A 296 -14.06 -10.49 -3.77
CA LEU A 296 -14.89 -9.68 -2.87
C LEU A 296 -16.32 -10.25 -2.72
N PHE A 297 -16.93 -10.71 -3.80
CA PHE A 297 -18.25 -11.36 -3.73
C PHE A 297 -18.18 -12.69 -2.98
N LEU A 298 -17.07 -13.42 -3.10
CA LEU A 298 -16.87 -14.65 -2.32
C LEU A 298 -16.75 -14.36 -0.82
N VAL A 299 -16.05 -13.27 -0.44
CA VAL A 299 -15.99 -12.83 0.97
C VAL A 299 -17.38 -12.42 1.46
N TRP A 300 -18.15 -11.66 0.67
CA TRP A 300 -19.50 -11.26 1.03
C TRP A 300 -20.42 -12.44 1.32
N GLY A 301 -20.44 -13.43 0.42
CA GLY A 301 -21.29 -14.61 0.53
C GLY A 301 -20.71 -15.74 1.40
N ALA A 302 -19.59 -15.49 2.11
CA ALA A 302 -18.92 -16.55 2.85
C ALA A 302 -19.71 -17.01 4.08
N GLU A 303 -19.99 -18.31 4.15
CA GLU A 303 -20.58 -18.99 5.31
C GLU A 303 -19.53 -19.75 6.14
N ALA A 304 -18.29 -19.81 5.67
CA ALA A 304 -17.19 -20.48 6.34
C ALA A 304 -15.87 -19.69 6.18
N ALA A 305 -14.98 -19.76 7.18
CA ALA A 305 -13.72 -19.03 7.21
C ALA A 305 -12.79 -19.32 6.02
N TRP A 306 -12.82 -20.56 5.48
CA TRP A 306 -11.99 -20.91 4.32
C TRP A 306 -12.42 -20.18 3.04
N LEU A 307 -13.73 -19.89 2.87
CA LEU A 307 -14.23 -19.09 1.73
C LEU A 307 -13.68 -17.66 1.77
N VAL A 308 -13.62 -17.07 2.98
CA VAL A 308 -13.02 -15.75 3.17
C VAL A 308 -11.53 -15.75 2.82
N ARG A 309 -10.81 -16.81 3.18
CA ARG A 309 -9.40 -16.99 2.82
C ARG A 309 -9.20 -17.07 1.32
N VAL A 310 -10.02 -17.84 0.62
CA VAL A 310 -9.99 -17.92 -0.86
C VAL A 310 -10.37 -16.57 -1.47
N GLY A 311 -11.40 -15.90 -0.95
CA GLY A 311 -11.81 -14.57 -1.40
C GLY A 311 -10.71 -13.53 -1.23
N ALA A 312 -10.03 -13.52 -0.09
CA ALA A 312 -8.88 -12.64 0.18
C ALA A 312 -7.70 -12.92 -0.79
N LEU A 313 -7.40 -14.19 -1.05
CA LEU A 313 -6.38 -14.60 -2.01
C LEU A 313 -6.72 -14.11 -3.42
N LEU A 314 -7.96 -14.31 -3.90
CA LEU A 314 -8.41 -13.82 -5.21
C LEU A 314 -8.36 -12.29 -5.29
N THR A 315 -8.82 -11.59 -4.25
CA THR A 315 -8.77 -10.12 -4.20
C THR A 315 -7.32 -9.62 -4.27
N GLY A 316 -6.39 -10.25 -3.54
CA GLY A 316 -4.97 -9.92 -3.59
C GLY A 316 -4.34 -10.18 -4.96
N ALA A 317 -4.63 -11.33 -5.58
CA ALA A 317 -4.17 -11.66 -6.93
C ALA A 317 -4.73 -10.66 -7.97
N GLY A 318 -6.03 -10.34 -7.89
CA GLY A 318 -6.69 -9.39 -8.77
C GLY A 318 -6.13 -7.98 -8.63
N PHE A 319 -6.04 -7.46 -7.41
CA PHE A 319 -5.52 -6.11 -7.17
C PHE A 319 -4.03 -5.93 -7.55
N SER A 320 -3.25 -7.01 -7.56
CA SER A 320 -1.80 -6.98 -7.71
C SER A 320 -1.31 -6.19 -8.92
N LEU A 321 -1.86 -6.44 -10.11
CA LEU A 321 -1.40 -5.80 -11.35
C LEU A 321 -2.23 -4.57 -11.72
N VAL A 322 -3.31 -4.23 -11.01
CA VAL A 322 -4.15 -3.05 -11.28
C VAL A 322 -3.33 -1.78 -11.29
N PHE A 323 -2.54 -1.55 -10.22
CA PHE A 323 -1.69 -0.36 -10.11
C PHE A 323 -0.71 -0.20 -11.28
N PRO A 324 0.16 -1.19 -11.61
CA PRO A 324 1.11 -1.03 -12.70
C PRO A 324 0.44 -1.08 -14.07
N ALA A 325 -0.63 -1.84 -14.26
CA ALA A 325 -1.31 -1.99 -15.54
C ALA A 325 -1.98 -0.69 -15.99
N ILE A 326 -2.74 -0.06 -15.11
CA ILE A 326 -3.38 1.25 -15.38
C ILE A 326 -2.34 2.37 -15.34
N GLY A 327 -1.35 2.28 -14.45
CA GLY A 327 -0.29 3.27 -14.30
C GLY A 327 0.55 3.44 -15.56
N VAL A 328 0.93 2.36 -16.24
CA VAL A 328 1.66 2.43 -17.52
C VAL A 328 0.84 3.18 -18.57
N VAL A 329 -0.47 2.95 -18.65
CA VAL A 329 -1.35 3.66 -19.59
C VAL A 329 -1.51 5.13 -19.18
N ALA A 330 -1.69 5.42 -17.91
CA ALA A 330 -1.81 6.79 -17.40
C ALA A 330 -0.54 7.61 -17.68
N VAL A 331 0.63 7.04 -17.42
CA VAL A 331 1.93 7.70 -17.62
C VAL A 331 2.25 7.89 -19.09
N SER A 332 1.79 7.01 -19.99
CA SER A 332 1.98 7.17 -21.44
C SER A 332 1.18 8.35 -22.06
N ARG A 333 0.21 8.92 -21.31
CA ARG A 333 -0.58 10.09 -21.74
C ARG A 333 0.12 11.43 -21.51
N VAL A 334 1.28 11.43 -20.89
CA VAL A 334 2.08 12.63 -20.63
C VAL A 334 3.47 12.52 -21.26
N PRO A 335 4.10 13.68 -21.59
CA PRO A 335 5.47 13.68 -22.12
C PRO A 335 6.47 13.01 -21.16
N PRO A 336 7.57 12.41 -21.65
CA PRO A 336 8.53 11.65 -20.85
C PRO A 336 9.08 12.39 -19.62
N GLN A 337 9.32 13.69 -19.72
CA GLN A 337 9.83 14.54 -18.64
C GLN A 337 8.84 14.72 -17.48
N ASN A 338 7.57 14.37 -17.68
CA ASN A 338 6.49 14.54 -16.69
C ASN A 338 5.93 13.21 -16.15
N GLN A 339 6.53 12.09 -16.50
CA GLN A 339 6.07 10.76 -16.09
C GLN A 339 6.10 10.57 -14.57
N GLY A 340 7.09 11.14 -13.89
CA GLY A 340 7.15 11.11 -12.41
C GLY A 340 5.99 11.86 -11.77
N SER A 341 5.66 13.06 -12.28
CA SER A 341 4.52 13.85 -11.81
C SER A 341 3.18 13.16 -12.10
N ALA A 342 3.05 12.51 -13.25
CA ALA A 342 1.86 11.73 -13.60
C ALA A 342 1.67 10.53 -12.65
N LEU A 343 2.75 9.81 -12.36
CA LEU A 343 2.70 8.67 -11.42
C LEU A 343 2.35 9.13 -10.00
N ALA A 344 2.92 10.24 -9.52
CA ALA A 344 2.59 10.82 -8.22
C ALA A 344 1.10 11.23 -8.16
N THR A 345 0.61 11.94 -9.19
CA THR A 345 -0.81 12.33 -9.29
C THR A 345 -1.73 11.11 -9.33
N TYR A 346 -1.36 10.08 -10.09
CA TYR A 346 -2.09 8.83 -10.19
C TYR A 346 -2.18 8.11 -8.84
N THR A 347 -1.08 8.04 -8.10
CA THR A 347 -1.03 7.38 -6.78
C THR A 347 -1.88 8.12 -5.74
N THR A 348 -2.03 9.43 -5.86
CA THR A 348 -2.88 10.26 -4.99
C THR A 348 -4.33 9.76 -4.93
N PHE A 349 -4.86 9.22 -6.02
CA PHE A 349 -6.22 8.65 -6.06
C PHE A 349 -6.34 7.39 -5.20
N MET A 350 -5.29 6.57 -5.13
CA MET A 350 -5.26 5.41 -4.25
C MET A 350 -5.25 5.83 -2.77
N ASP A 351 -4.42 6.81 -2.41
CA ASP A 351 -4.36 7.31 -1.03
C ASP A 351 -5.70 7.93 -0.60
N LEU A 352 -6.35 8.67 -1.51
CA LEU A 352 -7.68 9.24 -1.26
C LEU A 352 -8.73 8.14 -1.04
N ALA A 353 -8.74 7.11 -1.90
CA ALA A 353 -9.66 5.99 -1.77
C ALA A 353 -9.47 5.26 -0.44
N LEU A 354 -8.23 4.94 -0.08
CA LEU A 354 -7.92 4.24 1.16
C LEU A 354 -8.24 5.11 2.40
N GLY A 355 -8.02 6.43 2.30
CA GLY A 355 -8.40 7.38 3.35
C GLY A 355 -9.91 7.44 3.59
N LEU A 356 -10.72 7.36 2.55
CA LEU A 356 -12.18 7.40 2.65
C LEU A 356 -12.80 6.03 3.00
N THR A 357 -12.16 4.93 2.59
CA THR A 357 -12.72 3.57 2.74
C THR A 357 -13.03 3.22 4.19
N GLY A 358 -12.12 3.51 5.12
CA GLY A 358 -12.31 3.16 6.53
C GLY A 358 -13.56 3.78 7.16
N PRO A 359 -13.67 5.12 7.21
CA PRO A 359 -14.84 5.79 7.80
C PRO A 359 -16.14 5.44 7.09
N LEU A 360 -16.16 5.43 5.74
CA LEU A 360 -17.37 5.12 4.98
C LEU A 360 -17.83 3.69 5.20
N ALA A 361 -16.91 2.71 5.13
CA ALA A 361 -17.22 1.32 5.42
C ALA A 361 -17.68 1.14 6.88
N GLY A 362 -17.04 1.83 7.82
CA GLY A 362 -17.44 1.81 9.24
C GLY A 362 -18.88 2.31 9.46
N LEU A 363 -19.30 3.37 8.77
CA LEU A 363 -20.68 3.85 8.79
C LEU A 363 -21.66 2.84 8.20
N ILE A 364 -21.29 2.20 7.07
CA ILE A 364 -22.11 1.17 6.43
C ILE A 364 -22.26 -0.04 7.36
N ILE A 365 -21.19 -0.48 8.01
CA ILE A 365 -21.21 -1.59 8.96
C ILE A 365 -22.18 -1.33 10.11
N ALA A 366 -22.22 -0.12 10.62
CA ALA A 366 -23.10 0.27 11.73
C ALA A 366 -24.60 0.06 11.42
N HIS A 367 -25.00 0.17 10.16
CA HIS A 367 -26.41 0.05 9.74
C HIS A 367 -26.75 -1.31 9.08
N TYR A 368 -25.81 -1.91 8.36
CA TYR A 368 -26.05 -3.06 7.50
C TYR A 368 -25.20 -4.29 7.82
N GLY A 369 -24.27 -4.17 8.77
CA GLY A 369 -23.35 -5.24 9.15
C GLY A 369 -22.13 -5.36 8.24
N VAL A 370 -21.13 -6.14 8.72
CA VAL A 370 -19.81 -6.23 8.08
C VAL A 370 -19.84 -6.80 6.64
N PRO A 371 -20.64 -7.83 6.29
CA PRO A 371 -20.56 -8.43 4.95
C PRO A 371 -20.87 -7.45 3.80
N VAL A 372 -21.74 -6.47 4.03
CA VAL A 372 -22.23 -5.55 2.99
C VAL A 372 -21.13 -4.69 2.39
N ILE A 373 -20.07 -4.38 3.15
CA ILE A 373 -18.94 -3.59 2.61
C ILE A 373 -18.21 -4.33 1.50
N TYR A 374 -18.12 -5.66 1.56
CA TYR A 374 -17.48 -6.48 0.52
C TYR A 374 -18.34 -6.55 -0.74
N LEU A 375 -19.68 -6.64 -0.58
CA LEU A 375 -20.63 -6.53 -1.70
C LEU A 375 -20.46 -5.20 -2.44
N LEU A 376 -20.53 -4.09 -1.72
CA LEU A 376 -20.42 -2.75 -2.30
C LEU A 376 -19.06 -2.52 -2.96
N SER A 377 -17.98 -3.01 -2.35
CA SER A 377 -16.64 -2.95 -2.94
C SER A 377 -16.55 -3.77 -4.22
N GLY A 378 -17.12 -4.98 -4.25
CA GLY A 378 -17.19 -5.81 -5.44
C GLY A 378 -17.96 -5.14 -6.57
N MET A 379 -19.10 -4.50 -6.27
CA MET A 379 -19.87 -3.71 -7.24
C MET A 379 -19.06 -2.52 -7.78
N LEU A 380 -18.32 -1.82 -6.90
CA LEU A 380 -17.48 -0.70 -7.30
C LEU A 380 -16.34 -1.14 -8.24
N VAL A 381 -15.73 -2.30 -7.99
CA VAL A 381 -14.71 -2.90 -8.87
C VAL A 381 -15.33 -3.31 -10.22
N CYS A 382 -16.58 -3.80 -10.25
CA CYS A 382 -17.29 -4.02 -11.52
C CYS A 382 -17.53 -2.72 -12.30
N VAL A 383 -17.84 -1.61 -11.63
CA VAL A 383 -17.92 -0.28 -12.27
C VAL A 383 -16.55 0.13 -12.82
N ALA A 384 -15.45 -0.10 -12.09
CA ALA A 384 -14.10 0.14 -12.58
C ALA A 384 -13.79 -0.69 -13.83
N MET A 385 -14.23 -1.95 -13.88
CA MET A 385 -14.08 -2.82 -15.05
C MET A 385 -14.80 -2.24 -16.27
N VAL A 386 -16.04 -1.76 -16.13
CA VAL A 386 -16.79 -1.09 -17.21
C VAL A 386 -16.09 0.19 -17.64
N GLY A 387 -15.59 0.99 -16.69
CA GLY A 387 -14.81 2.20 -16.97
C GLY A 387 -13.52 1.91 -17.75
N ALA A 388 -12.82 0.83 -17.41
CA ALA A 388 -11.63 0.38 -18.14
C ALA A 388 -11.95 -0.05 -19.58
N LEU A 389 -13.07 -0.73 -19.80
CA LEU A 389 -13.58 -1.08 -21.15
C LEU A 389 -13.87 0.18 -21.97
N TRP A 390 -14.54 1.16 -21.38
CA TRP A 390 -14.89 2.40 -22.05
C TRP A 390 -13.63 3.24 -22.44
N LEU A 391 -12.66 3.37 -21.54
CA LEU A 391 -11.38 4.03 -21.83
C LEU A 391 -10.60 3.27 -22.91
N GLY A 392 -10.66 1.93 -22.92
CA GLY A 392 -10.02 1.12 -23.94
C GLY A 392 -10.61 1.35 -25.35
N ARG A 393 -11.93 1.47 -25.46
CA ARG A 393 -12.61 1.75 -26.74
C ARG A 393 -12.28 3.14 -27.29
N ARG A 394 -12.23 4.15 -26.41
CA ARG A 394 -11.84 5.52 -26.81
C ARG A 394 -10.40 5.59 -27.34
N ALA A 395 -9.48 4.89 -26.68
CA ALA A 395 -8.07 4.86 -27.11
C ALA A 395 -7.85 4.18 -28.48
N VAL A 396 -8.77 3.34 -28.95
CA VAL A 396 -8.75 2.70 -30.27
C VAL A 396 -9.36 3.63 -31.33
N GLY A 397 -10.36 4.44 -30.99
CA GLY A 397 -11.02 5.39 -31.89
C GLY A 397 -10.24 6.68 -32.19
N GLU A 398 -9.20 6.97 -31.36
CA GLU A 398 -8.30 8.12 -31.56
C GLU A 398 -7.02 7.78 -32.36
N LYS A 399 -6.88 6.54 -32.86
CA LYS A 399 -5.83 6.08 -33.79
C LYS A 399 -6.38 5.98 -35.21
#